data_fbc1c334958faca884fee5810b010789
#
_entry.id   fbc1c334958faca884fee5810b010789
#
_cell.length_a   1.000
_cell.length_b   1.000
_cell.length_c   1.000
_cell.angle_alpha   90.00
_cell.angle_beta   90.00
_cell.angle_gamma   90.00
#
_symmetry.space_group_name_H-M   'P 1'
#
loop_
_entity.id
_entity.type
_entity.pdbx_description
1 polymer ?
#
loop_
_entity_poly.entity_id
_entity_poly.type
_entity_poly.pdbx_seq_one_letter_code
_entity_poly.pdbx_strand_id
1 'polypeptide(L)'
;SPQLFGQLQVTGVDIDGNFMPFDMQPSQLAVNFNGMRSTLAGTVRTQQGEIYLNGDADWSQIENWRARVTAKGSKVRITVPPMVRMDVSPDVVFEATPNLFTLDGRVDVPWARIVVHDLPESAVGVSSDVVMLNDNLQPEEPKTASIPINSNLIVHVGNNVRIDAFGLKARLTGDLNVVQDKQGLGLNGQINIPEGRFHAYGQDLIV
;
A
#
# COMPACT_ATOMS: atom_id res chain seq x y z
N SER A 1 7.19 7.54 -31.97
CA SER A 1 6.82 6.63 -30.86
C SER A 1 6.95 5.20 -31.33
N PRO A 2 7.57 4.32 -30.54
CA PRO A 2 7.71 2.92 -30.91
C PRO A 2 6.34 2.22 -30.96
N GLN A 3 6.19 1.30 -31.92
CA GLN A 3 5.01 0.47 -32.05
C GLN A 3 5.35 -0.96 -31.64
N LEU A 4 4.50 -1.56 -30.84
CA LEU A 4 4.63 -2.93 -30.38
C LEU A 4 3.35 -3.70 -30.71
N PHE A 5 3.53 -4.96 -31.12
CA PHE A 5 2.43 -5.85 -31.44
C PHE A 5 2.66 -7.21 -30.81
N GLY A 6 1.61 -7.83 -30.35
CA GLY A 6 1.66 -9.17 -29.81
C GLY A 6 1.11 -9.26 -28.39
N GLN A 7 1.33 -10.41 -27.81
CA GLN A 7 0.86 -10.74 -26.47
C GLN A 7 2.00 -11.30 -25.64
N LEU A 8 2.14 -10.79 -24.43
CA LEU A 8 3.01 -11.33 -23.41
C LEU A 8 2.14 -11.97 -22.32
N GLN A 9 2.38 -13.25 -22.05
CA GLN A 9 1.78 -13.92 -20.91
C GLN A 9 2.87 -14.23 -19.88
N VAL A 10 2.60 -13.88 -18.65
CA VAL A 10 3.46 -14.18 -17.51
C VAL A 10 2.69 -15.09 -16.57
N THR A 11 3.19 -16.30 -16.38
CA THR A 11 2.59 -17.30 -15.49
C THR A 11 3.60 -17.75 -14.45
N GLY A 12 3.12 -18.06 -13.26
CA GLY A 12 3.98 -18.58 -12.20
C GLY A 12 4.96 -17.57 -11.63
N VAL A 13 4.61 -16.30 -11.63
CA VAL A 13 5.42 -15.27 -10.96
C VAL A 13 5.42 -15.55 -9.47
N ASP A 14 6.53 -16.07 -9.00
CA ASP A 14 6.83 -16.19 -7.59
C ASP A 14 7.78 -15.04 -7.25
N ILE A 15 7.25 -14.04 -6.56
CA ILE A 15 8.07 -12.93 -6.08
C ILE A 15 8.51 -13.28 -4.67
N ASP A 16 9.63 -13.94 -4.58
CA ASP A 16 10.31 -14.19 -3.32
C ASP A 16 10.96 -12.88 -2.86
N GLY A 17 10.39 -12.28 -1.85
CA GLY A 17 10.96 -11.04 -1.32
C GLY A 17 10.30 -10.57 -0.05
N ASN A 18 11.11 -10.07 0.87
CA ASN A 18 10.66 -9.47 2.14
C ASN A 18 9.83 -8.18 1.97
N PHE A 19 9.54 -7.79 0.73
CA PHE A 19 8.83 -6.56 0.39
C PHE A 19 7.32 -6.74 0.21
N MET A 20 6.87 -8.00 0.02
CA MET A 20 5.45 -8.28 -0.17
C MET A 20 4.82 -8.73 1.14
N PRO A 21 3.81 -8.02 1.64
CA PRO A 21 3.16 -8.33 2.91
C PRO A 21 2.19 -9.52 2.82
N PHE A 22 2.21 -10.26 1.72
CA PHE A 22 1.37 -11.43 1.48
C PHE A 22 2.13 -12.49 0.70
N ASP A 23 1.81 -13.76 0.97
CA ASP A 23 2.37 -14.87 0.23
C ASP A 23 1.69 -14.97 -1.15
N MET A 24 2.45 -14.71 -2.20
CA MET A 24 1.99 -14.86 -3.57
C MET A 24 2.04 -16.32 -3.99
N GLN A 25 0.96 -16.77 -4.61
CA GLN A 25 0.91 -18.03 -5.34
C GLN A 25 1.07 -17.78 -6.83
N PRO A 26 1.26 -18.83 -7.65
CA PRO A 26 1.38 -18.68 -9.09
C PRO A 26 0.25 -17.83 -9.65
N SER A 27 0.62 -16.74 -10.29
CA SER A 27 -0.29 -15.71 -10.77
C SER A 27 -0.23 -15.64 -12.29
N GLN A 28 -1.27 -15.12 -12.91
CA GLN A 28 -1.35 -14.98 -14.36
C GLN A 28 -1.53 -13.51 -14.72
N LEU A 29 -0.65 -13.02 -15.57
CA LEU A 29 -0.72 -11.69 -16.15
C LEU A 29 -0.64 -11.80 -17.67
N ALA A 30 -1.52 -11.10 -18.36
CA ALA A 30 -1.51 -11.00 -19.80
C ALA A 30 -1.42 -9.54 -20.22
N VAL A 31 -0.47 -9.23 -21.06
CA VAL A 31 -0.30 -7.91 -21.66
C VAL A 31 -0.45 -8.02 -23.15
N ASN A 32 -1.40 -7.30 -23.71
CA ASN A 32 -1.62 -7.22 -25.16
C ASN A 32 -1.10 -5.89 -25.69
N PHE A 33 -0.30 -5.95 -26.74
CA PHE A 33 0.26 -4.80 -27.43
C PHE A 33 -0.42 -4.62 -28.77
N ASN A 34 -0.85 -3.42 -29.06
CA ASN A 34 -1.45 -3.06 -30.34
C ASN A 34 -0.99 -1.66 -30.76
N GLY A 35 0.15 -1.61 -31.43
CA GLY A 35 0.74 -0.36 -31.89
C GLY A 35 1.32 0.46 -30.73
N MET A 36 0.71 1.57 -30.43
CA MET A 36 1.11 2.50 -29.37
C MET A 36 0.22 2.39 -28.13
N ARG A 37 -0.50 1.29 -28.00
CA ARG A 37 -1.37 0.99 -26.87
C ARG A 37 -1.13 -0.42 -26.36
N SER A 38 -1.39 -0.60 -25.08
CA SER A 38 -1.40 -1.92 -24.47
C SER A 38 -2.52 -2.05 -23.46
N THR A 39 -2.92 -3.27 -23.20
CA THR A 39 -3.84 -3.62 -22.11
C THR A 39 -3.21 -4.68 -21.23
N LEU A 40 -3.51 -4.60 -19.95
CA LEU A 40 -3.12 -5.56 -18.94
C LEU A 40 -4.37 -6.19 -18.33
N ALA A 41 -4.38 -7.49 -18.19
CA ALA A 41 -5.35 -8.21 -17.39
C ALA A 41 -4.65 -9.33 -16.63
N GLY A 42 -5.03 -9.54 -15.39
CA GLY A 42 -4.42 -10.59 -14.61
C GLY A 42 -5.04 -10.79 -13.24
N THR A 43 -4.62 -11.87 -12.62
CA THR A 43 -5.02 -12.26 -11.28
C THR A 43 -3.78 -12.58 -10.48
N VAL A 44 -3.61 -11.89 -9.36
CA VAL A 44 -2.60 -12.20 -8.35
C VAL A 44 -3.27 -13.07 -7.29
N ARG A 45 -2.80 -14.30 -7.15
CA ARG A 45 -3.28 -15.23 -6.14
C ARG A 45 -2.44 -15.13 -4.90
N THR A 46 -3.12 -15.17 -3.76
CA THR A 46 -2.50 -15.24 -2.44
C THR A 46 -2.95 -16.52 -1.75
N GLN A 47 -2.42 -16.82 -0.58
CA GLN A 47 -2.91 -17.96 0.21
C GLN A 47 -4.38 -17.83 0.57
N GLN A 48 -4.87 -16.60 0.73
CA GLN A 48 -6.27 -16.33 0.99
C GLN A 48 -6.69 -15.06 0.25
N GLY A 49 -7.53 -15.25 -0.75
CA GLY A 49 -8.04 -14.17 -1.60
C GLY A 49 -7.21 -13.93 -2.85
N GLU A 50 -7.79 -13.21 -3.78
CA GLU A 50 -7.21 -12.88 -5.08
C GLU A 50 -7.33 -11.39 -5.34
N ILE A 51 -6.35 -10.83 -6.07
CA ILE A 51 -6.36 -9.46 -6.56
C ILE A 51 -6.47 -9.50 -8.08
N TYR A 52 -7.49 -8.85 -8.60
CA TYR A 52 -7.71 -8.70 -10.03
C TYR A 52 -7.10 -7.39 -10.51
N LEU A 53 -6.24 -7.48 -11.52
CA LEU A 53 -5.58 -6.35 -12.15
C LEU A 53 -6.13 -6.13 -13.54
N ASN A 54 -6.48 -4.89 -13.86
CA ASN A 54 -6.81 -4.45 -15.20
C ASN A 54 -6.10 -3.13 -15.47
N GLY A 55 -5.57 -2.98 -16.66
CA GLY A 55 -4.88 -1.75 -16.99
C GLY A 55 -4.81 -1.50 -18.47
N ASP A 56 -4.45 -0.29 -18.80
CA ASP A 56 -4.15 0.17 -20.15
C ASP A 56 -3.03 1.19 -20.13
N ALA A 57 -2.31 1.26 -21.23
CA ALA A 57 -1.29 2.27 -21.47
C ALA A 57 -1.39 2.78 -22.90
N ASP A 58 -1.07 4.05 -23.08
CA ASP A 58 -1.05 4.73 -24.36
C ASP A 58 0.22 5.59 -24.43
N TRP A 59 1.07 5.32 -25.42
CA TRP A 59 2.28 6.10 -25.72
C TRP A 59 2.28 6.64 -27.15
N SER A 60 1.11 6.84 -27.72
CA SER A 60 0.96 7.45 -29.06
C SER A 60 1.62 8.83 -29.12
N GLN A 61 1.61 9.57 -28.00
CA GLN A 61 2.39 10.76 -27.78
C GLN A 61 3.42 10.47 -26.70
N ILE A 62 4.67 10.22 -27.09
CA ILE A 62 5.71 9.74 -26.17
C ILE A 62 6.00 10.72 -25.01
N GLU A 63 5.84 12.00 -25.26
CA GLU A 63 6.04 13.04 -24.23
C GLU A 63 4.86 13.13 -23.26
N ASN A 64 3.70 12.59 -23.65
CA ASN A 64 2.46 12.60 -22.86
C ASN A 64 1.89 11.19 -22.73
N TRP A 65 2.76 10.20 -22.54
CA TRP A 65 2.29 8.83 -22.30
C TRP A 65 1.47 8.76 -20.99
N ARG A 66 0.56 7.84 -20.94
CA ARG A 66 -0.22 7.54 -19.76
C ARG A 66 -0.39 6.04 -19.56
N ALA A 67 -0.47 5.63 -18.32
CA ALA A 67 -0.83 4.28 -17.94
C ALA A 67 -1.81 4.31 -16.77
N ARG A 68 -2.70 3.35 -16.74
CA ARG A 68 -3.67 3.18 -15.66
C ARG A 68 -3.80 1.72 -15.30
N VAL A 69 -3.78 1.42 -14.01
CA VAL A 69 -3.99 0.07 -13.48
C VAL A 69 -5.02 0.14 -12.36
N THR A 70 -6.03 -0.70 -12.45
CA THR A 70 -6.97 -0.92 -11.35
C THR A 70 -6.65 -2.22 -10.65
N ALA A 71 -6.74 -2.22 -9.33
CA ALA A 71 -6.56 -3.40 -8.50
C ALA A 71 -7.78 -3.56 -7.59
N LYS A 72 -8.44 -4.72 -7.68
CA LYS A 72 -9.63 -5.03 -6.92
C LYS A 72 -9.51 -6.43 -6.32
N GLY A 73 -9.73 -6.53 -5.02
CA GLY A 73 -9.65 -7.79 -4.30
C GLY A 73 -10.75 -7.91 -3.25
N SER A 74 -10.93 -9.14 -2.76
CA SER A 74 -11.87 -9.41 -1.68
C SER A 74 -11.19 -10.25 -0.62
N LYS A 75 -11.08 -9.71 0.60
CA LYS A 75 -10.54 -10.38 1.79
C LYS A 75 -9.18 -11.04 1.54
N VAL A 76 -8.28 -10.27 1.02
CA VAL A 76 -6.89 -10.71 0.80
C VAL A 76 -6.15 -10.65 2.12
N ARG A 77 -5.55 -11.77 2.54
CA ARG A 77 -4.79 -11.83 3.78
C ARG A 77 -3.43 -11.17 3.62
N ILE A 78 -3.17 -10.18 4.47
CA ILE A 78 -1.88 -9.52 4.62
C ILE A 78 -1.30 -9.89 5.98
N THR A 79 -0.04 -10.31 5.98
CA THR A 79 0.69 -10.64 7.20
C THR A 79 2.02 -9.90 7.22
N VAL A 80 2.21 -9.09 8.24
CA VAL A 80 3.48 -8.41 8.51
C VAL A 80 4.00 -8.94 9.85
N PRO A 81 4.85 -9.98 9.83
CA PRO A 81 5.35 -10.57 11.07
C PRO A 81 6.19 -9.57 11.88
N PRO A 82 6.15 -9.67 13.21
CA PRO A 82 5.28 -10.53 14.02
C PRO A 82 3.95 -9.87 14.39
N MET A 83 3.68 -8.63 13.92
CA MET A 83 2.78 -7.70 14.58
C MET A 83 1.40 -7.55 13.94
N VAL A 84 1.26 -7.79 12.63
CA VAL A 84 0.02 -7.44 11.93
C VAL A 84 -0.46 -8.59 11.07
N ARG A 85 -1.72 -8.97 11.23
CA ARG A 85 -2.48 -9.84 10.34
C ARG A 85 -3.81 -9.17 10.04
N MET A 86 -4.15 -9.04 8.77
CA MET A 86 -5.40 -8.39 8.35
C MET A 86 -5.94 -8.98 7.07
N ASP A 87 -7.24 -8.87 6.90
CA ASP A 87 -7.92 -9.08 5.62
C ASP A 87 -8.24 -7.72 5.02
N VAL A 88 -7.85 -7.52 3.78
CA VAL A 88 -8.11 -6.27 3.07
C VAL A 88 -8.87 -6.52 1.77
N SER A 89 -9.78 -5.62 1.46
CA SER A 89 -10.50 -5.62 0.19
C SER A 89 -10.18 -4.31 -0.52
N PRO A 90 -9.13 -4.29 -1.36
CA PRO A 90 -8.76 -3.09 -2.10
C PRO A 90 -9.67 -2.87 -3.30
N ASP A 91 -9.91 -1.61 -3.63
CA ASP A 91 -10.51 -1.13 -4.87
C ASP A 91 -9.83 0.19 -5.20
N VAL A 92 -8.69 0.10 -5.87
CA VAL A 92 -7.77 1.22 -6.07
C VAL A 92 -7.41 1.37 -7.54
N VAL A 93 -7.09 2.60 -7.91
CA VAL A 93 -6.66 2.99 -9.24
C VAL A 93 -5.31 3.68 -9.15
N PHE A 94 -4.36 3.16 -9.89
CA PHE A 94 -3.06 3.78 -10.10
C PHE A 94 -2.99 4.36 -11.49
N GLU A 95 -2.63 5.64 -11.59
CA GLU A 95 -2.39 6.32 -12.87
C GLU A 95 -0.97 6.89 -12.90
N ALA A 96 -0.33 6.75 -14.05
CA ALA A 96 1.01 7.26 -14.28
C ALA A 96 1.06 8.11 -15.54
N THR A 97 1.68 9.26 -15.42
CA THR A 97 2.06 10.16 -16.52
C THR A 97 3.54 10.52 -16.37
N PRO A 98 4.18 11.17 -17.35
CA PRO A 98 5.57 11.59 -17.19
C PRO A 98 5.83 12.49 -15.99
N ASN A 99 4.80 13.21 -15.51
CA ASN A 99 4.96 14.25 -14.51
C ASN A 99 4.33 13.93 -13.16
N LEU A 100 3.46 12.91 -13.10
CA LEU A 100 2.68 12.63 -11.90
C LEU A 100 2.25 11.18 -11.83
N PHE A 101 2.39 10.58 -10.65
CA PHE A 101 1.75 9.32 -10.28
C PHE A 101 0.62 9.61 -9.31
N THR A 102 -0.52 8.96 -9.50
CA THR A 102 -1.66 9.05 -8.59
C THR A 102 -2.10 7.66 -8.14
N LEU A 103 -2.50 7.55 -6.88
CA LEU A 103 -3.08 6.35 -6.32
C LEU A 103 -4.32 6.74 -5.53
N ASP A 104 -5.48 6.36 -6.04
CA ASP A 104 -6.77 6.73 -5.47
C ASP A 104 -7.63 5.49 -5.24
N GLY A 105 -8.58 5.59 -4.34
CA GLY A 105 -9.57 4.58 -4.13
C GLY A 105 -9.89 4.30 -2.68
N ARG A 106 -10.33 3.07 -2.45
CA ARG A 106 -10.81 2.61 -1.16
C ARG A 106 -10.19 1.27 -0.79
N VAL A 107 -9.89 1.12 0.49
CA VAL A 107 -9.45 -0.15 1.08
C VAL A 107 -10.34 -0.46 2.28
N ASP A 108 -11.11 -1.54 2.21
CA ASP A 108 -11.86 -2.05 3.35
C ASP A 108 -11.00 -3.03 4.15
N VAL A 109 -11.02 -2.90 5.47
CA VAL A 109 -10.34 -3.80 6.41
C VAL A 109 -11.40 -4.43 7.32
N PRO A 110 -12.05 -5.52 6.90
CA PRO A 110 -13.10 -6.15 7.69
C PRO A 110 -12.59 -6.87 8.93
N TRP A 111 -11.33 -7.28 8.91
CA TRP A 111 -10.71 -8.03 10.01
C TRP A 111 -9.23 -7.68 10.13
N ALA A 112 -8.77 -7.49 11.35
CA ALA A 112 -7.34 -7.33 11.64
C ALA A 112 -7.02 -7.72 13.08
N ARG A 113 -5.77 -8.17 13.28
CA ARG A 113 -5.15 -8.37 14.59
C ARG A 113 -3.80 -7.70 14.57
N ILE A 114 -3.67 -6.67 15.38
CA ILE A 114 -2.48 -5.82 15.46
C ILE A 114 -1.92 -5.94 16.86
N VAL A 115 -0.69 -6.42 16.97
CA VAL A 115 -0.01 -6.56 18.27
C VAL A 115 1.29 -5.77 18.21
N VAL A 116 1.40 -4.76 19.07
CA VAL A 116 2.57 -3.91 19.14
C VAL A 116 3.13 -3.97 20.57
N HIS A 117 4.24 -4.65 20.73
CA HIS A 117 4.92 -4.76 22.03
C HIS A 117 6.02 -3.72 22.20
N ASP A 118 6.78 -3.46 21.12
CA ASP A 118 7.89 -2.54 21.08
C ASP A 118 7.75 -1.57 19.91
N LEU A 119 8.25 -0.36 20.06
CA LEU A 119 8.36 0.56 18.94
C LEU A 119 9.40 -0.01 17.95
N PRO A 120 9.07 -0.09 16.65
CA PRO A 120 10.07 -0.46 15.66
C PRO A 120 11.25 0.50 15.74
N GLU A 121 12.48 -0.01 15.59
CA GLU A 121 13.69 0.84 15.56
C GLU A 121 13.60 1.93 14.47
N SER A 122 12.88 1.67 13.40
CA SER A 122 12.58 2.65 12.35
C SER A 122 11.60 3.76 12.76
N ALA A 123 10.93 3.63 13.90
CA ALA A 123 10.07 4.69 14.44
C ALA A 123 10.89 5.75 15.23
N VAL A 124 12.12 5.45 15.52
CA VAL A 124 13.11 6.45 15.96
C VAL A 124 13.59 7.13 14.68
N GLY A 125 12.84 8.10 14.22
CA GLY A 125 13.27 8.92 13.08
C GLY A 125 14.62 9.53 13.38
N VAL A 126 15.50 9.53 12.38
CA VAL A 126 16.74 10.30 12.43
C VAL A 126 16.32 11.73 12.75
N SER A 127 16.84 12.26 13.85
CA SER A 127 16.57 13.64 14.24
C SER A 127 16.86 14.56 13.06
N SER A 128 16.05 15.59 12.88
CA SER A 128 16.26 16.60 11.85
C SER A 128 17.64 17.29 11.92
N ASP A 129 18.36 17.07 13.02
CA ASP A 129 19.70 17.58 13.25
C ASP A 129 20.81 16.64 12.74
N VAL A 130 20.46 15.45 12.25
CA VAL A 130 21.44 14.51 11.68
C VAL A 130 21.57 14.75 10.19
N VAL A 131 22.71 15.27 9.79
CA VAL A 131 23.08 15.40 8.37
C VAL A 131 23.82 14.14 7.95
N MET A 132 23.25 13.42 6.99
CA MET A 132 23.94 12.29 6.35
C MET A 132 25.04 12.84 5.47
N LEU A 133 26.24 12.37 5.68
CA LEU A 133 27.41 12.71 4.87
C LEU A 133 27.72 11.58 3.91
N ASN A 134 28.05 11.93 2.67
CA ASN A 134 28.59 10.96 1.70
C ASN A 134 30.04 10.58 2.07
N ASP A 135 30.61 9.64 1.33
CA ASP A 135 32.00 9.16 1.53
C ASP A 135 33.07 10.27 1.44
N ASN A 136 32.72 11.44 0.94
CA ASN A 136 33.58 12.62 0.84
C ASN A 136 33.33 13.64 1.98
N LEU A 137 32.56 13.26 3.01
CA LEU A 137 32.20 14.12 4.15
C LEU A 137 31.41 15.39 3.76
N GLN A 138 30.70 15.34 2.63
CA GLN A 138 29.81 16.40 2.22
C GLN A 138 28.36 16.01 2.53
N PRO A 139 27.47 16.99 2.84
CA PRO A 139 26.06 16.68 2.98
C PRO A 139 25.55 15.97 1.75
N GLU A 140 24.86 14.84 1.95
CA GLU A 140 24.24 14.12 0.86
C GLU A 140 23.16 15.00 0.26
N GLU A 141 23.32 15.38 -1.01
CA GLU A 141 22.25 16.10 -1.71
C GLU A 141 21.04 15.17 -1.80
N PRO A 142 19.83 15.67 -1.51
CA PRO A 142 18.63 14.89 -1.71
C PRO A 142 18.62 14.41 -3.16
N LYS A 143 18.50 13.09 -3.35
CA LYS A 143 18.41 12.48 -4.70
C LYS A 143 17.28 13.16 -5.44
N THR A 144 17.64 14.04 -6.37
CA THR A 144 16.71 14.80 -7.18
C THR A 144 16.02 13.92 -8.18
N ALA A 145 14.74 14.20 -8.40
CA ALA A 145 13.87 13.69 -9.44
C ALA A 145 13.25 12.30 -9.18
N SER A 146 12.67 12.11 -8.02
CA SER A 146 11.55 11.17 -7.92
C SER A 146 10.31 11.82 -8.54
N ILE A 147 9.60 11.10 -9.41
CA ILE A 147 8.29 11.52 -9.91
C ILE A 147 7.36 11.70 -8.71
N PRO A 148 6.68 12.83 -8.55
CA PRO A 148 5.80 13.06 -7.42
C PRO A 148 4.65 12.05 -7.43
N ILE A 149 4.31 11.53 -6.26
CA ILE A 149 3.16 10.65 -6.06
C ILE A 149 2.12 11.40 -5.25
N ASN A 150 0.93 11.53 -5.82
CA ASN A 150 -0.25 11.98 -5.10
C ASN A 150 -1.14 10.77 -4.80
N SER A 151 -1.60 10.67 -3.57
CA SER A 151 -2.49 9.60 -3.19
C SER A 151 -3.65 10.14 -2.36
N ASN A 152 -4.82 9.56 -2.57
CA ASN A 152 -6.01 9.79 -1.78
C ASN A 152 -6.75 8.47 -1.62
N LEU A 153 -6.52 7.81 -0.49
CA LEU A 153 -7.13 6.53 -0.16
C LEU A 153 -8.07 6.68 1.02
N ILE A 154 -9.25 6.10 0.89
CA ILE A 154 -10.17 5.94 2.00
C ILE A 154 -9.98 4.54 2.56
N VAL A 155 -9.61 4.45 3.84
CA VAL A 155 -9.47 3.19 4.55
C VAL A 155 -10.66 3.05 5.50
N HIS A 156 -11.50 2.04 5.24
CA HIS A 156 -12.61 1.70 6.10
C HIS A 156 -12.23 0.60 7.07
N VAL A 157 -12.24 0.91 8.36
CA VAL A 157 -11.97 -0.03 9.43
C VAL A 157 -13.29 -0.67 9.86
N GLY A 158 -13.45 -1.95 9.57
CA GLY A 158 -14.67 -2.70 9.85
C GLY A 158 -14.81 -3.12 11.32
N ASN A 159 -15.79 -3.97 11.59
CA ASN A 159 -16.21 -4.28 12.96
C ASN A 159 -15.31 -5.28 13.72
N ASN A 160 -14.35 -5.89 13.06
CA ASN A 160 -13.53 -6.94 13.66
C ASN A 160 -12.04 -6.63 13.56
N VAL A 161 -11.67 -5.39 13.84
CA VAL A 161 -10.30 -4.93 13.90
C VAL A 161 -9.91 -4.72 15.37
N ARG A 162 -8.91 -5.46 15.82
CA ARG A 162 -8.44 -5.43 17.21
C ARG A 162 -6.97 -5.09 17.27
N ILE A 163 -6.64 -4.25 18.26
CA ILE A 163 -5.27 -3.86 18.57
C ILE A 163 -4.93 -4.28 20.00
N ASP A 164 -3.69 -4.73 20.18
CA ASP A 164 -3.06 -4.97 21.47
C ASP A 164 -1.72 -4.23 21.46
N ALA A 165 -1.68 -3.07 22.10
CA ALA A 165 -0.52 -2.19 22.05
C ALA A 165 -0.33 -1.47 23.39
N PHE A 166 0.85 -1.58 23.96
CA PHE A 166 1.27 -0.81 25.16
C PHE A 166 0.27 -0.87 26.33
N GLY A 167 -0.31 -2.05 26.56
CA GLY A 167 -1.32 -2.24 27.61
C GLY A 167 -2.76 -1.94 27.20
N LEU A 168 -2.98 -1.39 26.01
CA LEU A 168 -4.30 -1.18 25.43
C LEU A 168 -4.72 -2.38 24.61
N LYS A 169 -5.86 -3.01 24.94
CA LYS A 169 -6.56 -3.99 24.14
C LYS A 169 -7.89 -3.40 23.71
N ALA A 170 -8.06 -3.17 22.40
CA ALA A 170 -9.21 -2.45 21.92
C ALA A 170 -9.72 -3.00 20.58
N ARG A 171 -11.00 -2.80 20.34
CA ARG A 171 -11.60 -2.89 19.01
C ARG A 171 -11.68 -1.51 18.38
N LEU A 172 -11.32 -1.43 17.12
CA LEU A 172 -11.29 -0.18 16.36
C LEU A 172 -12.34 -0.22 15.26
N THR A 173 -12.98 0.92 15.01
CA THR A 173 -13.86 1.15 13.85
C THR A 173 -13.65 2.56 13.33
N GLY A 174 -14.04 2.82 12.11
CA GLY A 174 -14.03 4.16 11.54
C GLY A 174 -13.55 4.22 10.11
N ASP A 175 -13.38 5.43 9.66
CA ASP A 175 -12.89 5.75 8.31
C ASP A 175 -11.71 6.71 8.41
N LEU A 176 -10.64 6.38 7.69
CA LEU A 176 -9.46 7.22 7.54
C LEU A 176 -9.29 7.62 6.09
N ASN A 177 -9.03 8.90 5.87
CA ASN A 177 -8.58 9.41 4.59
C ASN A 177 -7.06 9.59 4.65
N VAL A 178 -6.35 8.83 3.83
CA VAL A 178 -4.88 8.86 3.72
C VAL A 178 -4.54 9.64 2.47
N VAL A 179 -3.98 10.81 2.65
CA VAL A 179 -3.62 11.72 1.56
C VAL A 179 -2.11 11.92 1.54
N GLN A 180 -1.52 11.72 0.39
CA GLN A 180 -0.12 12.05 0.15
C GLN A 180 -0.01 13.02 -1.02
N ASP A 181 0.74 14.09 -0.83
CA ASP A 181 1.03 15.10 -1.83
C ASP A 181 2.46 15.66 -1.67
N LYS A 182 2.77 16.76 -2.32
CA LYS A 182 4.09 17.42 -2.21
C LYS A 182 4.42 17.89 -0.80
N GLN A 183 3.42 18.10 0.05
CA GLN A 183 3.57 18.55 1.42
C GLN A 183 3.80 17.41 2.41
N GLY A 184 3.65 16.16 1.96
CA GLY A 184 3.85 14.96 2.75
C GLY A 184 2.59 14.14 2.95
N LEU A 185 2.63 13.26 3.94
CA LEU A 185 1.53 12.34 4.29
C LEU A 185 0.60 13.00 5.31
N GLY A 186 -0.68 13.06 4.97
CA GLY A 186 -1.74 13.52 5.85
C GLY A 186 -2.74 12.41 6.16
N LEU A 187 -3.22 12.37 7.40
CA LEU A 187 -4.28 11.48 7.83
C LEU A 187 -5.44 12.32 8.35
N ASN A 188 -6.62 12.09 7.79
CA ASN A 188 -7.87 12.72 8.22
C ASN A 188 -8.91 11.64 8.48
N GLY A 189 -9.82 11.91 9.40
CA GLY A 189 -10.91 10.99 9.68
C GLY A 189 -11.05 10.72 11.16
N GLN A 190 -11.81 9.69 11.47
CA GLN A 190 -12.15 9.34 12.85
C GLN A 190 -12.01 7.84 13.06
N ILE A 191 -11.24 7.48 14.09
CA ILE A 191 -11.19 6.13 14.62
C ILE A 191 -11.91 6.13 15.97
N ASN A 192 -12.85 5.22 16.11
CA ASN A 192 -13.59 4.99 17.32
C ASN A 192 -13.09 3.73 18.03
N ILE A 193 -13.16 3.74 19.35
CA ILE A 193 -12.86 2.60 20.19
C ILE A 193 -14.16 2.19 20.91
N PRO A 194 -15.01 1.35 20.28
CA PRO A 194 -16.27 0.93 20.89
C PRO A 194 -16.06 -0.01 22.09
N GLU A 195 -14.93 -0.70 22.14
CA GLU A 195 -14.55 -1.59 23.24
C GLU A 195 -13.05 -1.45 23.50
N GLY A 196 -12.66 -1.27 24.74
CA GLY A 196 -11.26 -1.21 25.08
C GLY A 196 -11.00 -1.46 26.55
N ARG A 197 -9.80 -1.98 26.85
CA ARG A 197 -9.25 -2.13 28.19
C ARG A 197 -7.83 -1.63 28.18
N PHE A 198 -7.50 -0.84 29.15
CA PHE A 198 -6.16 -0.34 29.34
C PHE A 198 -5.60 -0.83 30.68
N HIS A 199 -4.47 -1.51 30.62
CA HIS A 199 -3.75 -1.97 31.79
C HIS A 199 -2.42 -1.23 31.91
N ALA A 200 -2.30 -0.40 32.94
CA ALA A 200 -1.07 0.32 33.23
C ALA A 200 -0.81 0.32 34.73
N TYR A 201 0.40 0.01 35.14
CA TYR A 201 0.85 0.07 36.54
C TYR A 201 -0.04 -0.72 37.50
N GLY A 202 -0.58 -1.86 37.07
CA GLY A 202 -1.43 -2.71 37.89
C GLY A 202 -2.88 -2.26 38.05
N GLN A 203 -3.32 -1.30 37.25
CA GLN A 203 -4.72 -0.84 37.22
C GLN A 203 -5.35 -1.10 35.84
N ASP A 204 -6.57 -1.62 35.89
CA ASP A 204 -7.37 -1.82 34.69
C ASP A 204 -8.39 -0.71 34.53
N LEU A 205 -8.39 -0.07 33.39
CA LEU A 205 -9.36 0.93 32.96
C LEU A 205 -10.17 0.41 31.78
N ILE A 206 -11.47 0.55 31.86
CA ILE A 206 -12.38 0.24 30.74
C ILE A 206 -12.67 1.55 30.00
N VAL A 207 -12.48 1.55 28.72
CA VAL A 207 -12.70 2.70 27.82
C VAL A 207 -14.03 2.51 27.08
#